data_19d7d09ef432dcd42f7532a32e5abd4d
#
_entry.id   19d7d09ef432dcd42f7532a32e5abd4d
#
_cell.length_a   1.000
_cell.length_b   1.000
_cell.length_c   1.000
_cell.angle_alpha   90.00
_cell.angle_beta   90.00
_cell.angle_gamma   90.00
#
_symmetry.space_group_name_H-M   'P 1'
#
loop_
_entity.id
_entity.type
_entity.pdbx_description
1 polymer ?
#
loop_
_entity_poly.entity_id
_entity_poly.type
_entity_poly.pdbx_seq_one_letter_code
_entity_poly.pdbx_strand_id
1 'polypeptide(L)'
;MAFVITSLCLRDGGCMAVCPVSCIVPGKPETEWPLYYIDPNTCIDCGACIPECPYGAIFTLQDVPSAYIAQGGEVLSAPVGTPGYDQPLDTTTYEGDPVHIPATRVLTEGEIVDLTPAIQANRDFFEKGSGYEALL
;
A
#
# COMPACT_ATOMS: atom_id res chain seq x y z
N MET A 1 -7.34 6.57 -15.86
CA MET A 1 -7.32 6.70 -14.41
C MET A 1 -6.43 5.63 -13.83
N ALA A 2 -5.75 5.96 -12.74
CA ALA A 2 -4.80 5.05 -12.13
C ALA A 2 -5.42 4.29 -10.96
N PHE A 3 -4.76 3.22 -10.52
CA PHE A 3 -5.07 2.55 -9.26
C PHE A 3 -4.18 3.09 -8.16
N VAL A 4 -4.62 2.93 -6.92
CA VAL A 4 -3.90 3.39 -5.73
C VAL A 4 -3.83 2.26 -4.72
N ILE A 5 -2.66 2.09 -4.11
CA ILE A 5 -2.45 1.13 -3.02
C ILE A 5 -2.61 1.89 -1.71
N THR A 6 -3.53 1.44 -0.86
CA THR A 6 -3.86 2.08 0.40
C THR A 6 -3.04 1.52 1.56
N SER A 7 -3.27 2.07 2.76
CA SER A 7 -2.59 1.65 3.99
C SER A 7 -2.89 0.21 4.40
N LEU A 8 -3.83 -0.47 3.73
CA LEU A 8 -4.07 -1.89 3.94
C LEU A 8 -2.95 -2.77 3.38
N CYS A 9 -2.03 -2.20 2.60
CA CYS A 9 -0.90 -2.92 2.01
C CYS A 9 0.07 -3.43 3.08
N LEU A 10 0.40 -4.71 3.02
CA LEU A 10 1.41 -5.32 3.90
C LEU A 10 2.59 -5.88 3.08
N ARG A 11 2.88 -5.27 1.95
CA ARG A 11 4.07 -5.53 1.12
C ARG A 11 4.14 -6.96 0.59
N ASP A 12 2.99 -7.50 0.16
CA ASP A 12 2.93 -8.85 -0.43
C ASP A 12 3.75 -8.98 -1.71
N GLY A 13 3.74 -7.96 -2.55
CA GLY A 13 4.53 -7.91 -3.78
C GLY A 13 3.92 -8.60 -4.99
N GLY A 14 2.82 -9.33 -4.84
CA GLY A 14 2.18 -10.01 -5.96
C GLY A 14 1.68 -9.05 -7.04
N CYS A 15 1.26 -7.86 -6.63
CA CYS A 15 0.79 -6.83 -7.56
C CYS A 15 1.90 -6.38 -8.52
N MET A 16 3.12 -6.20 -8.00
CA MET A 16 4.27 -5.78 -8.80
C MET A 16 4.62 -6.82 -9.85
N ALA A 17 4.50 -8.11 -9.50
CA ALA A 17 4.86 -9.20 -10.39
C ALA A 17 3.97 -9.29 -11.63
N VAL A 18 2.73 -8.80 -11.56
CA VAL A 18 1.75 -8.91 -12.66
C VAL A 18 1.56 -7.61 -13.44
N CYS A 19 2.19 -6.51 -13.03
CA CYS A 19 2.03 -5.24 -13.72
C CYS A 19 2.73 -5.25 -15.08
N PRO A 20 1.99 -5.14 -16.20
CA PRO A 20 2.59 -5.25 -17.53
C PRO A 20 3.45 -4.05 -17.92
N VAL A 21 3.30 -2.92 -17.26
CA VAL A 21 4.09 -1.70 -17.54
C VAL A 21 5.08 -1.36 -16.43
N SER A 22 5.20 -2.24 -15.43
CA SER A 22 6.19 -2.10 -14.34
C SER A 22 6.09 -0.76 -13.61
N CYS A 23 4.87 -0.29 -13.35
CA CYS A 23 4.65 1.00 -12.70
C CYS A 23 4.46 0.89 -11.18
N ILE A 24 4.59 -0.31 -10.61
CA ILE A 24 4.44 -0.54 -9.17
C ILE A 24 5.82 -0.70 -8.55
N VAL A 25 6.11 0.09 -7.51
CA VAL A 25 7.42 0.16 -6.88
C VAL A 25 7.27 0.00 -5.37
N PRO A 26 8.09 -0.87 -4.74
CA PRO A 26 8.09 -0.96 -3.28
C PRO A 26 8.68 0.30 -2.67
N GLY A 27 8.00 0.85 -1.66
CA GLY A 27 8.46 2.06 -0.98
C GLY A 27 9.81 1.85 -0.31
N LYS A 28 10.64 2.91 -0.32
CA LYS A 28 11.98 2.86 0.24
C LYS A 28 12.41 4.29 0.62
N PRO A 29 12.93 4.55 1.82
CA PRO A 29 13.07 3.58 2.92
C PRO A 29 11.69 3.20 3.50
N GLU A 30 11.56 1.98 3.96
CA GLU A 30 10.28 1.46 4.47
C GLU A 30 9.77 2.22 5.69
N THR A 31 10.66 2.90 6.41
CA THR A 31 10.28 3.69 7.58
C THR A 31 9.50 4.95 7.20
N GLU A 32 9.72 5.49 6.01
CA GLU A 32 8.99 6.66 5.48
C GLU A 32 7.92 6.26 4.48
N TRP A 33 8.18 5.23 3.68
CA TRP A 33 7.31 4.78 2.59
C TRP A 33 6.99 3.30 2.78
N PRO A 34 6.04 2.99 3.69
CA PRO A 34 5.80 1.60 4.09
C PRO A 34 5.02 0.76 3.10
N LEU A 35 4.42 1.38 2.08
CA LEU A 35 3.55 0.69 1.12
C LEU A 35 4.31 0.36 -0.16
N TYR A 36 3.62 -0.32 -1.07
CA TYR A 36 3.96 -0.30 -2.50
C TYR A 36 3.20 0.86 -3.13
N TYR A 37 3.72 1.41 -4.22
CA TYR A 37 3.18 2.62 -4.85
C TYR A 37 3.04 2.43 -6.34
N ILE A 38 1.97 3.01 -6.92
CA ILE A 38 1.67 2.90 -8.33
C ILE A 38 1.86 4.27 -8.99
N ASP A 39 2.76 4.34 -9.98
CA ASP A 39 2.98 5.59 -10.71
C ASP A 39 1.74 5.94 -11.54
N PRO A 40 1.02 7.02 -11.19
CA PRO A 40 -0.23 7.36 -11.86
C PRO A 40 -0.03 7.78 -13.32
N ASN A 41 1.17 8.19 -13.70
CA ASN A 41 1.46 8.60 -15.07
C ASN A 41 1.77 7.42 -16.00
N THR A 42 2.13 6.26 -15.44
CA THR A 42 2.50 5.07 -16.21
C THR A 42 1.41 4.00 -16.18
N CYS A 43 0.59 3.96 -15.14
CA CYS A 43 -0.47 2.98 -14.97
C CYS A 43 -1.47 3.03 -16.12
N ILE A 44 -1.78 1.87 -16.73
CA ILE A 44 -2.69 1.78 -17.88
C ILE A 44 -4.09 1.27 -17.50
N ASP A 45 -4.39 1.22 -16.20
CA ASP A 45 -5.71 0.82 -15.68
C ASP A 45 -6.14 -0.60 -16.08
N CYS A 46 -5.19 -1.52 -16.24
CA CYS A 46 -5.51 -2.88 -16.66
C CYS A 46 -6.18 -3.72 -15.57
N GLY A 47 -6.03 -3.34 -14.31
CA GLY A 47 -6.67 -4.01 -13.17
C GLY A 47 -6.03 -5.33 -12.76
N ALA A 48 -4.95 -5.77 -13.39
CA ALA A 48 -4.32 -7.06 -13.09
C ALA A 48 -3.81 -7.16 -11.65
N CYS A 49 -3.42 -6.03 -11.05
CA CYS A 49 -2.87 -5.99 -9.69
C CYS A 49 -3.94 -6.25 -8.61
N ILE A 50 -5.18 -5.84 -8.84
CA ILE A 50 -6.22 -5.88 -7.81
C ILE A 50 -6.41 -7.29 -7.22
N PRO A 51 -6.65 -8.36 -8.03
CA PRO A 51 -6.86 -9.68 -7.47
C PRO A 51 -5.60 -10.29 -6.83
N GLU A 52 -4.43 -9.74 -7.12
CA GLU A 52 -3.18 -10.24 -6.57
C GLU A 52 -2.89 -9.72 -5.16
N CYS A 53 -3.63 -8.72 -4.68
CA CYS A 53 -3.44 -8.22 -3.32
C CYS A 53 -4.34 -9.01 -2.35
N PRO A 54 -3.76 -9.84 -1.45
CA PRO A 54 -4.55 -10.62 -0.51
C PRO A 54 -5.22 -9.78 0.58
N TYR A 55 -4.82 -8.52 0.71
CA TYR A 55 -5.33 -7.62 1.74
C TYR A 55 -6.40 -6.66 1.22
N GLY A 56 -6.72 -6.72 -0.08
CA GLY A 56 -7.70 -5.82 -0.67
C GLY A 56 -7.30 -4.35 -0.60
N ALA A 57 -6.01 -4.06 -0.73
CA ALA A 57 -5.47 -2.71 -0.53
C ALA A 57 -5.55 -1.82 -1.76
N ILE A 58 -5.84 -2.38 -2.93
CA ILE A 58 -5.75 -1.65 -4.20
C ILE A 58 -7.15 -1.26 -4.69
N PHE A 59 -7.32 0.02 -5.00
CA PHE A 59 -8.58 0.58 -5.49
C PHE A 59 -8.31 1.45 -6.70
N THR A 60 -9.33 1.65 -7.56
CA THR A 60 -9.23 2.73 -8.55
C THR A 60 -9.20 4.07 -7.81
N LEU A 61 -8.60 5.07 -8.42
CA LEU A 61 -8.45 6.39 -7.81
C LEU A 61 -9.77 6.94 -7.27
N GLN A 62 -10.86 6.72 -8.01
CA GLN A 62 -12.19 7.22 -7.64
C GLN A 62 -12.85 6.42 -6.53
N ASP A 63 -12.45 5.16 -6.35
CA ASP A 63 -13.11 4.25 -5.44
C ASP A 63 -12.39 4.10 -4.11
N VAL A 64 -11.28 4.83 -3.90
CA VAL A 64 -10.59 4.81 -2.60
C VAL A 64 -11.56 5.30 -1.52
N PRO A 65 -11.91 4.46 -0.56
CA PRO A 65 -12.97 4.83 0.39
C PRO A 65 -12.52 5.86 1.40
N SER A 66 -13.37 6.88 1.60
CA SER A 66 -13.18 7.85 2.69
C SER A 66 -13.77 7.34 4.01
N ALA A 67 -14.60 6.31 3.93
CA ALA A 67 -15.23 5.70 5.10
C ALA A 67 -15.21 4.18 4.93
N TYR A 68 -14.01 3.60 5.02
CA TYR A 68 -13.83 2.15 4.96
C TYR A 68 -14.30 1.54 6.28
N ILE A 69 -15.24 0.61 6.19
CA ILE A 69 -15.79 -0.07 7.37
C ILE A 69 -15.04 -1.39 7.55
N ALA A 70 -14.29 -1.50 8.64
CA ALA A 70 -13.49 -2.68 8.91
C ALA A 70 -14.35 -3.87 9.29
N GLN A 71 -13.95 -5.05 8.80
CA GLN A 71 -14.57 -6.31 9.19
C GLN A 71 -13.98 -6.87 10.48
N GLY A 72 -12.81 -6.37 10.86
CA GLY A 72 -12.05 -6.83 12.01
C GLY A 72 -10.83 -7.62 11.59
N GLY A 73 -9.68 -7.27 12.16
CA GLY A 73 -8.43 -7.96 11.88
C GLY A 73 -7.60 -7.38 10.74
N GLU A 74 -8.14 -6.45 9.97
CA GLU A 74 -7.33 -5.74 8.97
C GLU A 74 -6.21 -4.97 9.66
N VAL A 75 -5.06 -4.89 9.00
CA VAL A 75 -3.91 -4.17 9.53
C VAL A 75 -3.57 -3.00 8.62
N LEU A 76 -3.47 -1.81 9.21
CA LEU A 76 -3.00 -0.63 8.49
C LEU A 76 -1.54 -0.40 8.80
N SER A 77 -0.77 0.03 7.81
CA SER A 77 0.62 0.43 7.99
C SER A 77 0.80 1.92 7.71
N ALA A 78 1.79 2.52 8.37
CA ALA A 78 2.06 3.95 8.25
C ALA A 78 3.55 4.19 8.44
N PRO A 79 4.04 5.39 8.09
CA PRO A 79 5.43 5.76 8.38
C PRO A 79 5.72 5.69 9.88
N VAL A 80 6.95 5.32 10.22
CA VAL A 80 7.39 5.25 11.62
C VAL A 80 7.22 6.62 12.28
N GLY A 81 6.64 6.62 13.49
CA GLY A 81 6.36 7.85 14.21
C GLY A 81 4.92 8.34 14.06
N THR A 82 4.11 7.67 13.24
CA THR A 82 2.70 8.02 13.12
C THR A 82 1.96 7.65 14.41
N PRO A 83 1.23 8.59 15.04
CA PRO A 83 0.50 8.30 16.28
C PRO A 83 -0.49 7.15 16.09
N GLY A 84 -0.47 6.21 17.04
CA GLY A 84 -1.37 5.06 17.02
C GLY A 84 -0.87 3.87 16.22
N TYR A 85 0.26 3.98 15.52
CA TYR A 85 0.86 2.92 14.71
C TYR A 85 2.16 2.47 15.36
N ASP A 86 2.04 1.75 16.47
CA ASP A 86 3.18 1.38 17.32
C ASP A 86 3.39 -0.13 17.44
N GLN A 87 2.66 -0.93 16.65
CA GLN A 87 2.80 -2.38 16.68
C GLN A 87 3.63 -2.88 15.50
N PRO A 88 4.74 -3.56 15.73
CA PRO A 88 5.48 -4.19 14.65
C PRO A 88 4.76 -5.44 14.14
N LEU A 89 4.89 -5.71 12.87
CA LEU A 89 4.31 -6.90 12.24
C LEU A 89 5.35 -7.58 11.38
N ASP A 90 5.47 -8.89 11.53
CA ASP A 90 6.29 -9.73 10.66
C ASP A 90 5.36 -10.57 9.80
N THR A 91 5.58 -10.52 8.50
CA THR A 91 4.80 -11.28 7.53
C THR A 91 5.72 -11.74 6.41
N THR A 92 5.15 -12.21 5.31
CA THR A 92 5.92 -12.67 4.15
C THR A 92 5.33 -12.12 2.87
N THR A 93 6.17 -12.02 1.82
CA THR A 93 5.72 -11.74 0.48
C THR A 93 5.02 -12.97 -0.11
N TYR A 94 4.43 -12.82 -1.30
CA TYR A 94 3.80 -13.93 -2.00
C TYR A 94 4.78 -15.05 -2.34
N GLU A 95 6.09 -14.74 -2.37
CA GLU A 95 7.15 -15.72 -2.61
C GLU A 95 7.69 -16.35 -1.32
N GLY A 96 7.19 -15.93 -0.16
CA GLY A 96 7.63 -16.44 1.14
C GLY A 96 8.79 -15.70 1.75
N ASP A 97 9.25 -14.60 1.16
CA ASP A 97 10.34 -13.80 1.71
C ASP A 97 9.87 -13.03 2.95
N PRO A 98 10.71 -12.92 3.99
CA PRO A 98 10.29 -12.25 5.22
C PRO A 98 10.13 -10.74 5.01
N VAL A 99 9.09 -10.18 5.65
CA VAL A 99 8.79 -8.75 5.65
C VAL A 99 8.60 -8.29 7.08
N HIS A 100 9.28 -7.22 7.47
CA HIS A 100 9.11 -6.58 8.78
C HIS A 100 8.51 -5.18 8.57
N ILE A 101 7.35 -4.93 9.18
CA ILE A 101 6.67 -3.63 9.11
C ILE A 101 6.67 -3.06 10.53
N PRO A 102 7.42 -1.98 10.79
CA PRO A 102 7.61 -1.50 12.17
C PRO A 102 6.43 -0.72 12.75
N ALA A 103 5.56 -0.15 11.91
CA ALA A 103 4.48 0.72 12.39
C ALA A 103 3.15 0.26 11.79
N THR A 104 2.36 -0.47 12.57
CA THR A 104 1.05 -0.97 12.15
C THR A 104 0.01 -0.74 13.23
N ARG A 105 -1.26 -0.83 12.82
CA ARG A 105 -2.42 -0.78 13.71
C ARG A 105 -3.46 -1.76 13.22
N VAL A 106 -4.00 -2.58 14.13
CA VAL A 106 -5.05 -3.54 13.80
C VAL A 106 -6.40 -2.88 13.95
N LEU A 107 -7.28 -3.08 12.96
CA LEU A 107 -8.64 -2.53 12.99
C LEU A 107 -9.59 -3.49 13.68
N THR A 108 -10.56 -2.92 14.42
CA THR A 108 -11.62 -3.69 15.05
C THR A 108 -12.87 -3.68 14.17
N GLU A 109 -13.73 -4.70 14.33
CA GLU A 109 -14.97 -4.81 13.55
C GLU A 109 -15.82 -3.56 13.71
N GLY A 110 -16.26 -2.98 12.59
CA GLY A 110 -17.10 -1.79 12.56
C GLY A 110 -16.35 -0.48 12.64
N GLU A 111 -15.03 -0.52 12.81
CA GLU A 111 -14.23 0.71 12.82
C GLU A 111 -14.25 1.34 11.43
N ILE A 112 -14.37 2.67 11.37
CA ILE A 112 -14.42 3.41 10.12
C ILE A 112 -13.13 4.18 9.96
N VAL A 113 -12.46 3.98 8.82
CA VAL A 113 -11.19 4.66 8.52
C VAL A 113 -11.24 5.32 7.14
N ASP A 114 -10.53 6.43 7.02
CA ASP A 114 -10.38 7.15 5.76
C ASP A 114 -9.10 6.66 5.08
N LEU A 115 -9.23 6.03 3.92
CA LEU A 115 -8.09 5.53 3.14
C LEU A 115 -7.63 6.51 2.05
N THR A 116 -8.33 7.65 1.89
CA THR A 116 -8.01 8.61 0.84
C THR A 116 -6.65 9.30 0.98
N PRO A 117 -6.03 9.45 2.17
CA PRO A 117 -4.67 9.99 2.24
C PRO A 117 -3.65 9.21 1.41
N ALA A 118 -3.93 7.94 1.10
CA ALA A 118 -3.05 7.14 0.25
C ALA A 118 -2.92 7.72 -1.17
N ILE A 119 -3.91 8.47 -1.64
CA ILE A 119 -3.88 9.09 -2.97
C ILE A 119 -2.72 10.08 -3.06
N GLN A 120 -2.61 10.97 -2.07
CA GLN A 120 -1.53 11.95 -2.05
C GLN A 120 -0.18 11.29 -1.76
N ALA A 121 -0.14 10.33 -0.84
CA ALA A 121 1.09 9.61 -0.52
C ALA A 121 1.64 8.86 -1.73
N ASN A 122 0.76 8.27 -2.54
CA ASN A 122 1.14 7.57 -3.76
C ASN A 122 1.81 8.52 -4.76
N ARG A 123 1.23 9.70 -4.92
CA ARG A 123 1.79 10.74 -5.79
C ARG A 123 3.12 11.25 -5.26
N ASP A 124 3.16 11.53 -3.96
CA ASP A 124 4.34 12.09 -3.30
C ASP A 124 5.53 11.15 -3.39
N PHE A 125 5.32 9.85 -3.36
CA PHE A 125 6.41 8.88 -3.47
C PHE A 125 7.21 9.10 -4.76
N PHE A 126 6.53 9.36 -5.88
CA PHE A 126 7.19 9.56 -7.17
C PHE A 126 7.67 10.99 -7.39
N GLU A 127 7.06 11.98 -6.72
CA GLU A 127 7.44 13.39 -6.87
C GLU A 127 8.49 13.83 -5.85
N LYS A 128 8.40 13.35 -4.60
CA LYS A 128 9.23 13.81 -3.48
C LYS A 128 10.05 12.69 -2.86
N GLY A 129 9.60 11.45 -2.98
CA GLY A 129 10.30 10.29 -2.45
C GLY A 129 11.29 9.71 -3.45
N SER A 130 11.72 8.46 -3.19
CA SER A 130 12.70 7.81 -4.07
C SER A 130 12.15 7.39 -5.43
N GLY A 131 10.82 7.19 -5.55
CA GLY A 131 10.22 6.79 -6.82
C GLY A 131 10.89 5.55 -7.39
N TYR A 132 11.16 5.55 -8.70
CA TYR A 132 11.80 4.42 -9.37
C TYR A 132 13.22 4.14 -8.88
N GLU A 133 13.86 5.09 -8.21
CA GLU A 133 15.19 4.86 -7.63
C GLU A 133 15.17 3.80 -6.53
N ALA A 134 14.01 3.55 -5.95
CA ALA A 134 13.85 2.49 -4.95
C ALA A 134 14.14 1.11 -5.53
N LEU A 135 14.12 0.96 -6.85
CA LEU A 135 14.43 -0.31 -7.52
C LEU A 135 15.92 -0.54 -7.73
N LEU A 136 16.77 0.46 -7.45
CA LEU A 136 18.21 0.37 -7.68
C LEU A 136 18.94 -0.34 -6.54
#